data_a0cf9a7c8b1f05e7836b8e4265274263
#
_entry.id   a0cf9a7c8b1f05e7836b8e4265274263
#
_cell.length_a   1.000
_cell.length_b   1.000
_cell.length_c   1.000
_cell.angle_alpha   90.00
_cell.angle_beta   90.00
_cell.angle_gamma   90.00
#
_symmetry.space_group_name_H-M   'P 1'
#
loop_
_entity.id
_entity.type
_entity.pdbx_description
1 polymer ?
#
loop_
_entity_poly.entity_id
_entity_poly.type
_entity_poly.pdbx_seq_one_letter_code
_entity_poly.pdbx_strand_id
1 'polypeptide(L)'
;MTENTSPPPEHAVIYVGAASVTMIIGQRDAARDQLEHLDRPLPLARDIFRNGSITRSTVDQAAGIMRDFLQTTREYGIPTSQVRLFTTNILAEAANHEIFLNRLQVHTGVAPSLIDDGNMTRLVFQIAQRLLQKNPGLAKGDTFVCHIGPGNTRAMHFQQGRLAAYSNYRLGIFRAREAVSGSDDMMPQQMLHLEEQIRGVVDHLAQDYSGTKFDHHVAIGAEIQSVAPKLAKVRQGAFHLREDDLYRLTEKLARMNPDQLVREMHVHYTGGEGIVPALQTNLALARRFGDDTLWVPEGDFQLELMLDLMTAGSRTGVFQEEVMQAACEIGVRYKTDRKHAEHVASFAQQLFRELQHLHGLDPKFELILRVAAMVHEVGMFISPREHHKHSLYILLNTEIFGLSTQDREFVALLARYHRRYNPEPNHPHFSDLSREGRMVVLKLAALLRIADALDRSHAQRIKSIQLKPDGARLRIVTQGVDDTTVEQIAIDSKCDLFREIYGYEITLAKS
;
A
#
# COMPACT_ATOMS: atom_id res chain seq x y z
N MET A 1 25.95 -20.17 34.52
CA MET A 1 25.89 -18.84 33.87
C MET A 1 24.48 -18.68 33.34
N THR A 2 23.62 -18.03 34.08
CA THR A 2 22.29 -17.70 33.67
C THR A 2 22.40 -16.50 32.71
N GLU A 3 22.10 -16.71 31.42
CA GLU A 3 21.94 -15.63 30.47
C GLU A 3 20.87 -14.69 31.01
N ASN A 4 21.30 -13.50 31.37
CA ASN A 4 20.44 -12.39 31.75
C ASN A 4 19.87 -11.82 30.46
N THR A 5 18.85 -12.51 29.89
CA THR A 5 18.09 -11.99 28.77
C THR A 5 17.18 -10.90 29.30
N SER A 6 17.65 -9.65 29.19
CA SER A 6 16.75 -8.50 29.36
C SER A 6 15.55 -8.70 28.45
N PRO A 7 14.32 -8.44 28.92
CA PRO A 7 13.14 -8.52 28.05
C PRO A 7 13.38 -7.66 26.79
N PRO A 8 12.91 -8.09 25.62
CA PRO A 8 13.06 -7.32 24.40
C PRO A 8 12.50 -5.90 24.61
N PRO A 9 13.14 -4.89 24.04
CA PRO A 9 12.74 -3.49 24.27
C PRO A 9 11.30 -3.26 23.80
N GLU A 10 10.53 -2.61 24.65
CA GLU A 10 9.18 -2.20 24.34
C GLU A 10 9.19 -1.05 23.33
N HIS A 11 8.21 -1.04 22.44
CA HIS A 11 8.01 -0.01 21.41
C HIS A 11 6.61 0.57 21.50
N ALA A 12 6.46 1.83 21.14
CA ALA A 12 5.17 2.46 20.99
C ALA A 12 4.90 2.83 19.52
N VAL A 13 3.70 2.56 19.07
CA VAL A 13 3.20 3.02 17.77
C VAL A 13 2.01 3.91 18.00
N ILE A 14 2.06 5.11 17.42
CA ILE A 14 0.95 6.08 17.42
C ILE A 14 0.47 6.20 15.97
N TYR A 15 -0.83 6.10 15.77
CA TYR A 15 -1.48 6.27 14.48
C TYR A 15 -2.53 7.36 14.54
N VAL A 16 -2.35 8.41 13.74
CA VAL A 16 -3.36 9.46 13.52
C VAL A 16 -4.26 9.00 12.38
N GLY A 17 -5.40 8.44 12.73
CA GLY A 17 -6.41 7.94 11.82
C GLY A 17 -7.36 9.02 11.32
N ALA A 18 -8.40 8.61 10.61
CA ALA A 18 -9.42 9.49 10.05
C ALA A 18 -10.36 10.09 11.12
N ALA A 19 -10.67 9.32 12.16
CA ALA A 19 -11.64 9.66 13.19
C ALA A 19 -11.07 9.62 14.63
N SER A 20 -9.88 9.06 14.81
CA SER A 20 -9.21 8.94 16.11
C SER A 20 -7.70 8.92 15.99
N VAL A 21 -7.04 9.13 17.14
CA VAL A 21 -5.62 8.84 17.32
C VAL A 21 -5.50 7.65 18.25
N THR A 22 -4.80 6.62 17.78
CA THR A 22 -4.62 5.36 18.50
C THR A 22 -3.15 5.17 18.86
N MET A 23 -2.88 4.67 20.07
CA MET A 23 -1.54 4.24 20.48
C MET A 23 -1.59 2.81 20.99
N ILE A 24 -0.61 2.00 20.58
CA ILE A 24 -0.32 0.71 21.21
C ILE A 24 1.10 0.70 21.74
N ILE A 25 1.28 0.02 22.87
CA ILE A 25 2.58 -0.30 23.47
C ILE A 25 2.71 -1.80 23.50
N GLY A 26 3.85 -2.35 23.07
CA GLY A 26 4.09 -3.78 23.08
C GLY A 26 5.51 -4.12 22.64
N GLN A 27 5.79 -5.43 22.57
CA GLN A 27 7.06 -5.95 22.09
C GLN A 27 7.00 -6.19 20.59
N ARG A 28 8.04 -5.79 19.86
CA ARG A 28 8.08 -5.86 18.38
C ARG A 28 7.96 -7.29 17.86
N ASP A 29 8.55 -8.26 18.56
CA ASP A 29 8.59 -9.66 18.12
C ASP A 29 7.43 -10.49 18.70
N ALA A 30 6.72 -9.97 19.71
CA ALA A 30 5.56 -10.58 20.36
C ALA A 30 4.32 -9.69 20.19
N ALA A 31 3.99 -9.33 18.96
CA ALA A 31 2.93 -8.38 18.59
C ALA A 31 1.53 -8.68 19.17
N ARG A 32 1.33 -9.87 19.77
CA ARG A 32 0.07 -10.23 20.44
C ARG A 32 0.05 -9.87 21.94
N ASP A 33 1.20 -9.61 22.55
CA ASP A 33 1.32 -9.21 23.94
C ASP A 33 1.39 -7.68 24.04
N GLN A 34 0.31 -7.03 23.62
CA GLN A 34 0.17 -5.58 23.81
C GLN A 34 0.01 -5.27 25.32
N LEU A 35 0.80 -4.33 25.79
CA LEU A 35 0.77 -3.85 27.18
C LEU A 35 -0.29 -2.77 27.39
N GLU A 36 -0.52 -1.94 26.38
CA GLU A 36 -1.44 -0.82 26.43
C GLU A 36 -2.08 -0.57 25.06
N HIS A 37 -3.37 -0.17 25.07
CA HIS A 37 -4.10 0.28 23.88
C HIS A 37 -4.93 1.50 24.25
N LEU A 38 -4.58 2.64 23.71
CA LEU A 38 -5.29 3.91 23.93
C LEU A 38 -5.86 4.42 22.61
N ASP A 39 -7.11 4.87 22.65
CA ASP A 39 -7.79 5.53 21.54
C ASP A 39 -8.41 6.85 21.98
N ARG A 40 -8.26 7.90 21.17
CA ARG A 40 -8.76 9.25 21.42
C ARG A 40 -9.40 9.82 20.17
N PRO A 41 -10.63 10.36 20.26
CA PRO A 41 -11.32 10.90 19.09
C PRO A 41 -10.60 12.12 18.52
N LEU A 42 -10.51 12.19 17.19
CA LEU A 42 -9.99 13.32 16.43
C LEU A 42 -10.77 13.43 15.10
N PRO A 43 -11.51 14.52 14.82
CA PRO A 43 -12.39 14.64 13.66
C PRO A 43 -11.62 15.03 12.38
N LEU A 44 -10.51 14.36 12.08
CA LEU A 44 -9.62 14.71 10.99
C LEU A 44 -10.29 14.59 9.63
N ALA A 45 -11.00 13.48 9.38
CA ALA A 45 -11.69 13.25 8.11
C ALA A 45 -12.79 14.29 7.85
N ARG A 46 -13.52 14.67 8.89
CA ARG A 46 -14.55 15.73 8.80
C ARG A 46 -13.93 17.04 8.29
N ASP A 47 -12.84 17.48 8.91
CA ASP A 47 -12.16 18.71 8.49
C ASP A 47 -11.70 18.64 7.05
N ILE A 48 -11.05 17.52 6.67
CA ILE A 48 -10.47 17.33 5.33
C ILE A 48 -11.56 17.33 4.25
N PHE A 49 -12.58 16.50 4.41
CA PHE A 49 -13.59 16.33 3.35
C PHE A 49 -14.62 17.45 3.29
N ARG A 50 -14.87 18.15 4.41
CA ARG A 50 -15.80 19.27 4.47
C ARG A 50 -15.16 20.61 4.13
N ASN A 51 -13.95 20.86 4.63
CA ASN A 51 -13.31 22.17 4.56
C ASN A 51 -12.12 22.20 3.58
N GLY A 52 -11.66 21.04 3.08
CA GLY A 52 -10.42 20.94 2.31
C GLY A 52 -9.14 21.24 3.12
N SER A 53 -9.26 21.47 4.42
CA SER A 53 -8.16 21.83 5.30
C SER A 53 -8.45 21.46 6.76
N ILE A 54 -7.40 21.21 7.53
CA ILE A 54 -7.50 20.85 8.96
C ILE A 54 -7.67 22.12 9.77
N THR A 55 -8.70 22.18 10.62
CA THR A 55 -8.97 23.33 11.45
C THR A 55 -7.93 23.50 12.56
N ARG A 56 -7.75 24.73 13.04
CA ARG A 56 -6.86 25.01 14.16
C ARG A 56 -7.25 24.22 15.41
N SER A 57 -8.55 24.09 15.68
CA SER A 57 -9.06 23.31 16.81
C SER A 57 -8.60 21.86 16.76
N THR A 58 -8.70 21.21 15.59
CA THR A 58 -8.26 19.83 15.37
C THR A 58 -6.74 19.69 15.50
N VAL A 59 -5.96 20.67 15.03
CA VAL A 59 -4.50 20.70 15.22
C VAL A 59 -4.14 20.78 16.70
N ASP A 60 -4.78 21.68 17.46
CA ASP A 60 -4.51 21.88 18.89
C ASP A 60 -4.96 20.65 19.71
N GLN A 61 -6.09 20.02 19.35
CA GLN A 61 -6.55 18.75 19.94
C GLN A 61 -5.55 17.62 19.67
N ALA A 62 -5.09 17.45 18.45
CA ALA A 62 -4.07 16.45 18.11
C ALA A 62 -2.78 16.65 18.92
N ALA A 63 -2.31 17.89 19.05
CA ALA A 63 -1.15 18.22 19.88
C ALA A 63 -1.35 17.88 21.37
N GLY A 64 -2.57 18.06 21.90
CA GLY A 64 -2.95 17.63 23.25
C GLY A 64 -2.84 16.11 23.42
N ILE A 65 -3.48 15.36 22.52
CA ILE A 65 -3.44 13.89 22.53
C ILE A 65 -2.00 13.37 22.45
N MET A 66 -1.16 13.99 21.60
CA MET A 66 0.25 13.59 21.48
C MET A 66 1.02 13.78 22.78
N ARG A 67 0.78 14.88 23.52
CA ARG A 67 1.43 15.10 24.84
C ARG A 67 1.04 14.01 25.84
N ASP A 68 -0.26 13.66 25.90
CA ASP A 68 -0.75 12.64 26.82
C ASP A 68 -0.15 11.26 26.46
N PHE A 69 -0.11 10.91 25.18
CA PHE A 69 0.46 9.65 24.73
C PHE A 69 1.97 9.55 24.97
N LEU A 70 2.71 10.65 24.75
CA LEU A 70 4.13 10.68 25.08
C LEU A 70 4.42 10.65 26.59
N GLN A 71 3.51 11.15 27.40
CA GLN A 71 3.62 10.99 28.85
C GLN A 71 3.45 9.51 29.22
N THR A 72 2.44 8.83 28.68
CA THR A 72 2.24 7.40 28.88
C THR A 72 3.47 6.58 28.44
N THR A 73 4.07 6.87 27.26
CA THR A 73 5.28 6.16 26.84
C THR A 73 6.44 6.32 27.83
N ARG A 74 6.60 7.50 28.46
CA ARG A 74 7.62 7.74 29.48
C ARG A 74 7.34 6.95 30.77
N GLU A 75 6.08 6.80 31.16
CA GLU A 75 5.67 5.99 32.30
C GLU A 75 6.00 4.51 32.12
N TYR A 76 5.96 4.02 30.87
CA TYR A 76 6.43 2.69 30.47
C TYR A 76 7.94 2.62 30.22
N GLY A 77 8.70 3.71 30.45
CA GLY A 77 10.16 3.73 30.23
C GLY A 77 10.60 3.71 28.77
N ILE A 78 9.70 3.98 27.82
CA ILE A 78 9.98 3.93 26.38
C ILE A 78 10.60 5.26 25.92
N PRO A 79 11.84 5.26 25.43
CA PRO A 79 12.47 6.47 24.91
C PRO A 79 11.82 6.90 23.58
N THR A 80 11.86 8.20 23.28
CA THR A 80 11.27 8.77 22.05
C THR A 80 11.80 8.10 20.77
N SER A 81 13.04 7.60 20.78
CA SER A 81 13.64 6.85 19.66
C SER A 81 12.95 5.51 19.34
N GLN A 82 12.17 4.98 20.29
CA GLN A 82 11.38 3.75 20.13
C GLN A 82 9.89 4.04 19.91
N VAL A 83 9.51 5.32 19.77
CA VAL A 83 8.18 5.75 19.39
C VAL A 83 8.11 5.96 17.87
N ARG A 84 7.14 5.34 17.22
CA ARG A 84 6.86 5.53 15.79
C ARG A 84 5.52 6.22 15.62
N LEU A 85 5.49 7.25 14.79
CA LEU A 85 4.29 8.04 14.51
C LEU A 85 3.88 7.86 13.05
N PHE A 86 2.66 7.41 12.85
CA PHE A 86 2.05 7.23 11.53
C PHE A 86 0.81 8.09 11.36
N THR A 87 0.50 8.45 10.13
CA THR A 87 -0.70 9.20 9.76
C THR A 87 -1.41 8.55 8.58
N THR A 88 -2.73 8.72 8.53
CA THR A 88 -3.57 8.22 7.44
C THR A 88 -3.26 8.93 6.11
N ASN A 89 -3.45 8.23 4.98
CA ASN A 89 -3.24 8.75 3.63
C ASN A 89 -4.21 9.88 3.24
N ILE A 90 -5.42 9.94 3.83
CA ILE A 90 -6.37 11.02 3.53
C ILE A 90 -5.81 12.40 3.90
N LEU A 91 -4.81 12.45 4.78
CA LEU A 91 -4.15 13.68 5.18
C LEU A 91 -3.56 14.45 3.98
N ALA A 92 -3.05 13.74 2.96
CA ALA A 92 -2.51 14.36 1.75
C ALA A 92 -3.54 15.18 0.94
N GLU A 93 -4.84 15.02 1.23
CA GLU A 93 -5.92 15.79 0.57
C GLU A 93 -6.17 17.15 1.23
N ALA A 94 -5.63 17.38 2.43
CA ALA A 94 -5.75 18.66 3.11
C ALA A 94 -4.74 19.68 2.58
N ALA A 95 -5.20 20.88 2.23
CA ALA A 95 -4.34 21.97 1.73
C ALA A 95 -3.21 22.36 2.69
N ASN A 96 -3.40 22.13 3.99
CA ASN A 96 -2.43 22.47 5.06
C ASN A 96 -1.81 21.22 5.72
N HIS A 97 -1.76 20.08 5.02
CA HIS A 97 -1.25 18.83 5.59
C HIS A 97 0.20 18.92 6.06
N GLU A 98 1.07 19.62 5.32
CA GLU A 98 2.47 19.79 5.72
C GLU A 98 2.60 20.57 7.05
N ILE A 99 1.75 21.58 7.25
CA ILE A 99 1.71 22.35 8.51
C ILE A 99 1.29 21.43 9.65
N PHE A 100 0.29 20.59 9.43
CA PHE A 100 -0.18 19.63 10.45
C PHE A 100 0.94 18.62 10.79
N LEU A 101 1.60 18.01 9.79
CA LEU A 101 2.71 17.08 10.00
C LEU A 101 3.87 17.74 10.77
N ASN A 102 4.24 18.97 10.38
CA ASN A 102 5.28 19.73 11.10
C ASN A 102 4.89 20.00 12.57
N ARG A 103 3.63 20.35 12.83
CA ARG A 103 3.14 20.56 14.20
C ARG A 103 3.21 19.28 15.02
N LEU A 104 2.83 18.13 14.46
CA LEU A 104 2.99 16.85 15.13
C LEU A 104 4.47 16.57 15.44
N GLN A 105 5.36 16.77 14.50
CA GLN A 105 6.81 16.56 14.69
C GLN A 105 7.39 17.48 15.77
N VAL A 106 7.03 18.75 15.76
CA VAL A 106 7.49 19.70 16.79
C VAL A 106 7.01 19.32 18.20
N HIS A 107 5.77 18.83 18.32
CA HIS A 107 5.23 18.45 19.62
C HIS A 107 5.73 17.10 20.12
N THR A 108 6.07 16.18 19.22
CA THR A 108 6.46 14.81 19.60
C THR A 108 7.97 14.59 19.58
N GLY A 109 8.71 15.37 18.80
CA GLY A 109 10.11 15.07 18.47
C GLY A 109 10.27 13.86 17.51
N VAL A 110 9.14 13.28 17.04
CA VAL A 110 9.11 12.11 16.13
C VAL A 110 8.60 12.56 14.77
N ALA A 111 9.33 12.25 13.72
CA ALA A 111 8.88 12.53 12.35
C ALA A 111 7.70 11.61 11.99
N PRO A 112 6.54 12.17 11.61
CA PRO A 112 5.40 11.35 11.20
C PRO A 112 5.64 10.71 9.83
N SER A 113 5.26 9.44 9.70
CA SER A 113 5.29 8.70 8.45
C SER A 113 3.87 8.52 7.91
N LEU A 114 3.66 8.82 6.62
CA LEU A 114 2.37 8.62 5.98
C LEU A 114 2.19 7.13 5.66
N ILE A 115 1.04 6.55 6.04
CA ILE A 115 0.63 5.23 5.56
C ILE A 115 0.05 5.44 4.15
N ASP A 116 0.73 4.89 3.17
CA ASP A 116 0.31 4.98 1.77
C ASP A 116 -0.72 3.91 1.38
N ASP A 117 -1.28 4.06 0.17
CA ASP A 117 -2.27 3.11 -0.37
C ASP A 117 -1.69 1.70 -0.55
N GLY A 118 -0.40 1.57 -0.88
CA GLY A 118 0.27 0.28 -1.02
C GLY A 118 0.36 -0.48 0.31
N ASN A 119 0.69 0.22 1.40
CA ASN A 119 0.72 -0.37 2.74
C ASN A 119 -0.67 -0.86 3.18
N MET A 120 -1.70 -0.04 2.92
CA MET A 120 -3.07 -0.42 3.25
C MET A 120 -3.56 -1.61 2.39
N THR A 121 -3.25 -1.60 1.08
CA THR A 121 -3.56 -2.70 0.16
C THR A 121 -2.89 -3.99 0.59
N ARG A 122 -1.64 -3.93 1.03
CA ARG A 122 -0.90 -5.07 1.58
C ARG A 122 -1.58 -5.64 2.83
N LEU A 123 -1.97 -4.80 3.77
CA LEU A 123 -2.67 -5.25 4.99
C LEU A 123 -3.98 -5.96 4.65
N VAL A 124 -4.82 -5.34 3.80
CA VAL A 124 -6.11 -5.93 3.37
C VAL A 124 -5.88 -7.27 2.66
N PHE A 125 -4.89 -7.34 1.77
CA PHE A 125 -4.51 -8.58 1.10
C PHE A 125 -4.10 -9.67 2.10
N GLN A 126 -3.27 -9.34 3.10
CA GLN A 126 -2.82 -10.30 4.11
C GLN A 126 -3.99 -10.81 4.98
N ILE A 127 -4.93 -9.93 5.35
CA ILE A 127 -6.14 -10.34 6.08
C ILE A 127 -6.97 -11.29 5.23
N ALA A 128 -7.23 -10.94 3.96
CA ALA A 128 -7.96 -11.78 3.02
C ALA A 128 -7.28 -13.14 2.84
N GLN A 129 -5.98 -13.14 2.62
CA GLN A 129 -5.20 -14.36 2.39
C GLN A 129 -5.22 -15.29 3.61
N ARG A 130 -5.07 -14.77 4.84
CA ARG A 130 -5.23 -15.58 6.07
C ARG A 130 -6.61 -16.20 6.17
N LEU A 131 -7.66 -15.48 5.76
CA LEU A 131 -9.02 -16.02 5.75
C LEU A 131 -9.18 -17.14 4.72
N LEU A 132 -8.70 -16.93 3.49
CA LEU A 132 -8.72 -17.94 2.41
C LEU A 132 -7.96 -19.21 2.81
N GLN A 133 -6.80 -19.09 3.45
CA GLN A 133 -6.02 -20.23 3.94
C GLN A 133 -6.76 -21.04 5.00
N LYS A 134 -7.52 -20.39 5.89
CA LYS A 134 -8.34 -21.06 6.91
C LYS A 134 -9.62 -21.66 6.34
N ASN A 135 -10.07 -21.24 5.16
CA ASN A 135 -11.33 -21.61 4.53
C ASN A 135 -11.12 -22.08 3.08
N PRO A 136 -10.77 -23.37 2.88
CA PRO A 136 -10.52 -23.92 1.54
C PRO A 136 -11.70 -23.78 0.56
N GLY A 137 -12.92 -23.63 1.05
CA GLY A 137 -14.11 -23.36 0.23
C GLY A 137 -14.00 -22.00 -0.45
N LEU A 138 -13.65 -20.95 0.30
CA LEU A 138 -13.41 -19.61 -0.25
C LEU A 138 -12.26 -19.60 -1.26
N ALA A 139 -11.20 -20.37 -0.98
CA ALA A 139 -10.03 -20.41 -1.85
C ALA A 139 -10.26 -21.13 -3.19
N LYS A 140 -11.27 -22.02 -3.28
CA LYS A 140 -11.55 -22.78 -4.52
C LYS A 140 -12.43 -22.03 -5.51
N GLY A 141 -13.24 -21.11 -5.03
CA GLY A 141 -14.19 -20.34 -5.85
C GLY A 141 -13.62 -18.99 -6.29
N ASP A 142 -14.48 -18.27 -6.98
CA ASP A 142 -14.27 -16.83 -7.27
C ASP A 142 -14.75 -16.03 -6.06
N THR A 143 -13.80 -15.43 -5.34
CA THR A 143 -14.07 -14.66 -4.12
C THR A 143 -13.86 -13.18 -4.34
N PHE A 144 -14.91 -12.38 -4.14
CA PHE A 144 -14.83 -10.94 -4.09
C PHE A 144 -14.48 -10.49 -2.67
N VAL A 145 -13.42 -9.71 -2.53
CA VAL A 145 -13.00 -9.11 -1.26
C VAL A 145 -13.10 -7.60 -1.39
N CYS A 146 -13.83 -6.95 -0.51
CA CYS A 146 -13.86 -5.49 -0.44
C CYS A 146 -13.38 -4.97 0.92
N HIS A 147 -12.67 -3.85 0.87
CA HIS A 147 -12.31 -3.06 2.04
C HIS A 147 -12.83 -1.64 1.85
N ILE A 148 -13.72 -1.21 2.74
CA ILE A 148 -14.28 0.14 2.73
C ILE A 148 -13.55 0.94 3.80
N GLY A 149 -12.69 1.85 3.35
CA GLY A 149 -11.91 2.72 4.22
C GLY A 149 -12.47 4.15 4.30
N PRO A 150 -11.80 5.02 5.05
CA PRO A 150 -12.25 6.41 5.26
C PRO A 150 -12.44 7.23 3.97
N GLY A 151 -11.52 7.10 3.02
CA GLY A 151 -11.52 7.86 1.76
C GLY A 151 -11.60 7.01 0.50
N ASN A 152 -11.33 5.70 0.59
CA ASN A 152 -11.22 4.80 -0.56
C ASN A 152 -11.90 3.45 -0.28
N THR A 153 -12.40 2.82 -1.36
CA THR A 153 -12.83 1.41 -1.36
C THR A 153 -11.89 0.60 -2.23
N ARG A 154 -11.33 -0.48 -1.67
CA ARG A 154 -10.47 -1.44 -2.38
C ARG A 154 -11.27 -2.69 -2.67
N ALA A 155 -11.21 -3.14 -3.92
CA ALA A 155 -11.81 -4.38 -4.37
C ALA A 155 -10.73 -5.32 -4.89
N MET A 156 -10.79 -6.59 -4.49
CA MET A 156 -9.89 -7.64 -4.91
C MET A 156 -10.72 -8.84 -5.37
N HIS A 157 -10.39 -9.40 -6.51
CA HIS A 157 -10.92 -10.67 -6.98
C HIS A 157 -9.88 -11.75 -6.78
N PHE A 158 -10.21 -12.75 -5.99
CA PHE A 158 -9.41 -13.96 -5.84
C PHE A 158 -10.04 -15.10 -6.63
N GLN A 159 -9.24 -15.72 -7.48
CA GLN A 159 -9.60 -16.91 -8.22
C GLN A 159 -8.64 -18.03 -7.85
N GLN A 160 -9.19 -19.15 -7.38
CA GLN A 160 -8.39 -20.28 -6.88
C GLN A 160 -7.35 -19.87 -5.83
N GLY A 161 -7.71 -18.93 -4.95
CA GLY A 161 -6.85 -18.42 -3.89
C GLY A 161 -5.74 -17.47 -4.31
N ARG A 162 -5.66 -17.09 -5.59
CA ARG A 162 -4.73 -16.11 -6.16
C ARG A 162 -5.45 -14.83 -6.55
N LEU A 163 -4.75 -13.73 -6.47
CA LEU A 163 -5.29 -12.43 -6.89
C LEU A 163 -5.41 -12.41 -8.42
N ALA A 164 -6.63 -12.31 -8.93
CA ALA A 164 -6.93 -12.21 -10.36
C ALA A 164 -7.16 -10.75 -10.82
N ALA A 165 -7.71 -9.90 -9.96
CA ALA A 165 -7.90 -8.47 -10.26
C ALA A 165 -7.90 -7.63 -8.97
N TYR A 166 -7.51 -6.37 -9.13
CA TYR A 166 -7.51 -5.36 -8.07
C TYR A 166 -7.95 -4.01 -8.62
N SER A 167 -8.75 -3.30 -7.85
CA SER A 167 -9.17 -1.93 -8.14
C SER A 167 -9.27 -1.11 -6.85
N ASN A 168 -9.00 0.19 -6.96
CA ASN A 168 -9.09 1.13 -5.85
C ASN A 168 -9.94 2.33 -6.28
N TYR A 169 -11.04 2.56 -5.57
CA TYR A 169 -12.02 3.60 -5.90
C TYR A 169 -12.00 4.71 -4.86
N ARG A 170 -12.13 5.96 -5.32
CA ARG A 170 -12.25 7.14 -4.46
C ARG A 170 -13.64 7.26 -3.85
N LEU A 171 -14.18 6.16 -3.33
CA LEU A 171 -15.35 6.09 -2.49
C LEU A 171 -14.94 5.61 -1.11
N GLY A 172 -15.06 6.44 -0.10
CA GLY A 172 -14.82 6.10 1.29
C GLY A 172 -15.96 6.57 2.17
N ILE A 173 -16.03 6.03 3.37
CA ILE A 173 -17.09 6.25 4.34
C ILE A 173 -17.32 7.74 4.60
N PHE A 174 -16.26 8.46 4.95
CA PHE A 174 -16.35 9.88 5.29
C PHE A 174 -16.45 10.75 4.06
N ARG A 175 -15.82 10.39 2.94
CA ARG A 175 -15.95 11.11 1.69
C ARG A 175 -17.40 11.11 1.19
N ALA A 176 -18.05 9.96 1.18
CA ALA A 176 -19.45 9.83 0.76
C ALA A 176 -20.39 10.64 1.65
N ARG A 177 -20.15 10.64 2.97
CA ARG A 177 -20.96 11.39 3.93
C ARG A 177 -20.79 12.90 3.78
N GLU A 178 -19.57 13.42 3.76
CA GLU A 178 -19.33 14.87 3.76
C GLU A 178 -19.69 15.52 2.41
N ALA A 179 -19.66 14.76 1.31
CA ALA A 179 -20.14 15.25 0.02
C ALA A 179 -21.66 15.63 0.05
N VAL A 180 -22.39 15.12 1.04
CA VAL A 180 -23.85 15.27 1.18
C VAL A 180 -24.23 16.19 2.35
N SER A 181 -23.33 16.42 3.33
CA SER A 181 -23.67 17.05 4.60
C SER A 181 -23.62 18.57 4.57
N GLY A 182 -24.75 19.22 4.80
CA GLY A 182 -24.85 20.65 5.10
C GLY A 182 -25.07 20.97 6.59
N SER A 183 -25.40 19.99 7.45
CA SER A 183 -25.69 20.14 8.88
C SER A 183 -25.31 18.87 9.65
N ASP A 184 -25.14 18.98 10.97
CA ASP A 184 -24.75 17.86 11.84
C ASP A 184 -25.79 16.73 11.93
N ASP A 185 -27.08 17.02 11.61
CA ASP A 185 -28.15 16.03 11.53
C ASP A 185 -28.45 15.66 10.07
N MET A 186 -28.37 14.39 9.71
CA MET A 186 -28.72 13.93 8.37
C MET A 186 -30.21 14.00 8.13
N MET A 187 -30.63 14.92 7.26
CA MET A 187 -32.01 15.01 6.78
C MET A 187 -32.34 13.86 5.81
N PRO A 188 -33.61 13.43 5.64
CA PRO A 188 -33.98 12.35 4.73
C PRO A 188 -33.47 12.53 3.29
N GLN A 189 -33.39 13.76 2.79
CA GLN A 189 -32.85 14.08 1.46
C GLN A 189 -31.35 13.78 1.36
N GLN A 190 -30.60 13.97 2.43
CA GLN A 190 -29.16 13.68 2.48
C GLN A 190 -28.90 12.17 2.44
N MET A 191 -29.77 11.38 3.08
CA MET A 191 -29.71 9.91 3.00
C MET A 191 -29.92 9.42 1.56
N LEU A 192 -30.88 9.98 0.84
CA LEU A 192 -31.14 9.65 -0.58
C LEU A 192 -29.92 9.97 -1.45
N HIS A 193 -29.30 11.13 -1.28
CA HIS A 193 -28.10 11.49 -2.02
C HIS A 193 -26.92 10.58 -1.70
N LEU A 194 -26.73 10.17 -0.44
CA LEU A 194 -25.71 9.22 -0.05
C LEU A 194 -25.95 7.86 -0.75
N GLU A 195 -27.18 7.37 -0.74
CA GLU A 195 -27.54 6.11 -1.41
C GLU A 195 -27.31 6.18 -2.93
N GLU A 196 -27.64 7.32 -3.58
CA GLU A 196 -27.36 7.54 -5.01
C GLU A 196 -25.86 7.54 -5.31
N GLN A 197 -25.03 8.19 -4.49
CA GLN A 197 -23.59 8.18 -4.64
C GLN A 197 -23.01 6.79 -4.47
N ILE A 198 -23.41 6.06 -3.42
CA ILE A 198 -23.00 4.69 -3.17
C ILE A 198 -23.37 3.81 -4.37
N ARG A 199 -24.61 3.93 -4.87
CA ARG A 199 -25.10 3.17 -6.03
C ARG A 199 -24.26 3.44 -7.27
N GLY A 200 -24.01 4.71 -7.60
CA GLY A 200 -23.21 5.09 -8.77
C GLY A 200 -21.81 4.48 -8.77
N VAL A 201 -21.14 4.46 -7.61
CA VAL A 201 -19.81 3.87 -7.50
C VAL A 201 -19.87 2.35 -7.50
N VAL A 202 -20.87 1.73 -6.85
CA VAL A 202 -21.06 0.27 -6.87
C VAL A 202 -21.35 -0.21 -8.29
N ASP A 203 -22.15 0.53 -9.08
CA ASP A 203 -22.42 0.21 -10.48
C ASP A 203 -21.15 0.34 -11.34
N HIS A 204 -20.32 1.37 -11.11
CA HIS A 204 -19.04 1.52 -11.80
C HIS A 204 -18.08 0.37 -11.46
N LEU A 205 -17.96 0.04 -10.17
CA LEU A 205 -17.17 -1.10 -9.71
C LEU A 205 -17.66 -2.41 -10.36
N ALA A 206 -18.97 -2.59 -10.46
CA ALA A 206 -19.56 -3.76 -11.09
C ALA A 206 -19.30 -3.86 -12.59
N GLN A 207 -19.05 -2.74 -13.28
CA GLN A 207 -18.63 -2.74 -14.69
C GLN A 207 -17.20 -3.31 -14.84
N ASP A 208 -16.29 -2.97 -13.94
CA ASP A 208 -14.92 -3.48 -13.97
C ASP A 208 -14.84 -5.01 -13.77
N TYR A 209 -15.81 -5.57 -13.04
CA TYR A 209 -15.96 -7.00 -12.81
C TYR A 209 -17.07 -7.64 -13.64
N SER A 210 -17.49 -6.98 -14.73
CA SER A 210 -18.55 -7.48 -15.62
C SER A 210 -18.15 -8.83 -16.23
N GLY A 211 -19.08 -9.80 -16.14
CA GLY A 211 -18.86 -11.16 -16.65
C GLY A 211 -18.26 -12.11 -15.60
N THR A 212 -17.86 -11.65 -14.44
CA THR A 212 -17.44 -12.50 -13.32
C THR A 212 -18.63 -12.77 -12.41
N LYS A 213 -18.92 -14.06 -12.15
CA LYS A 213 -19.85 -14.47 -11.10
C LYS A 213 -19.04 -14.86 -9.88
N PHE A 214 -19.24 -14.16 -8.79
CA PHE A 214 -18.57 -14.49 -7.53
C PHE A 214 -19.35 -15.57 -6.77
N ASP A 215 -18.62 -16.51 -6.17
CA ASP A 215 -19.18 -17.54 -5.29
C ASP A 215 -19.23 -17.05 -3.84
N HIS A 216 -18.34 -16.12 -3.49
CA HIS A 216 -18.20 -15.62 -2.12
C HIS A 216 -17.91 -14.13 -2.08
N HIS A 217 -18.43 -13.47 -1.03
CA HIS A 217 -18.16 -12.05 -0.76
C HIS A 217 -17.54 -11.91 0.65
N VAL A 218 -16.34 -11.32 0.72
CA VAL A 218 -15.62 -10.99 1.96
C VAL A 218 -15.60 -9.48 2.16
N ALA A 219 -16.10 -9.01 3.29
CA ALA A 219 -16.09 -7.60 3.68
C ALA A 219 -15.07 -7.36 4.80
N ILE A 220 -14.13 -6.46 4.58
CA ILE A 220 -13.07 -6.06 5.53
C ILE A 220 -13.23 -4.58 5.86
N GLY A 221 -12.99 -4.20 7.10
CA GLY A 221 -13.01 -2.80 7.56
C GLY A 221 -13.44 -2.66 9.00
N ALA A 222 -13.04 -1.56 9.63
CA ALA A 222 -13.28 -1.35 11.05
C ALA A 222 -14.77 -1.38 11.41
N GLU A 223 -15.61 -0.73 10.61
CA GLU A 223 -17.03 -0.57 10.86
C GLU A 223 -17.79 -1.91 10.72
N ILE A 224 -17.56 -2.65 9.63
CA ILE A 224 -18.26 -3.95 9.43
C ILE A 224 -17.78 -4.98 10.44
N GLN A 225 -16.47 -5.00 10.79
CA GLN A 225 -15.95 -5.90 11.81
C GLN A 225 -16.44 -5.55 13.23
N SER A 226 -16.71 -4.29 13.52
CA SER A 226 -17.26 -3.85 14.83
C SER A 226 -18.71 -4.32 15.04
N VAL A 227 -19.50 -4.43 13.97
CA VAL A 227 -20.92 -4.85 14.06
C VAL A 227 -21.09 -6.35 13.92
N ALA A 228 -20.17 -7.07 13.27
CA ALA A 228 -20.28 -8.49 12.97
C ALA A 228 -20.55 -9.38 14.23
N PRO A 229 -19.92 -9.14 15.40
CA PRO A 229 -20.20 -9.91 16.62
C PRO A 229 -21.64 -9.79 17.13
N LYS A 230 -22.36 -8.74 16.76
CA LYS A 230 -23.77 -8.52 17.14
C LYS A 230 -24.74 -9.36 16.29
N LEU A 231 -24.31 -9.76 15.09
CA LEU A 231 -25.15 -10.44 14.09
C LEU A 231 -24.87 -11.93 13.99
N ALA A 232 -23.65 -12.38 14.24
CA ALA A 232 -23.25 -13.78 14.06
C ALA A 232 -22.19 -14.21 15.07
N LYS A 233 -22.01 -15.54 15.18
CA LYS A 233 -20.88 -16.13 15.91
C LYS A 233 -19.75 -16.47 14.94
N VAL A 234 -18.52 -16.42 15.44
CA VAL A 234 -17.33 -16.81 14.68
C VAL A 234 -17.37 -18.29 14.30
N ARG A 235 -17.06 -18.57 13.04
CA ARG A 235 -16.83 -19.91 12.49
C ARG A 235 -15.63 -19.87 11.57
N GLN A 236 -14.63 -20.69 11.82
CA GLN A 236 -13.40 -20.78 11.00
C GLN A 236 -12.69 -19.42 10.81
N GLY A 237 -12.67 -18.57 11.85
CA GLY A 237 -12.03 -17.27 11.83
C GLY A 237 -12.78 -16.15 11.09
N ALA A 238 -14.09 -16.35 10.85
CA ALA A 238 -14.96 -15.33 10.27
C ALA A 238 -16.37 -15.36 10.88
N PHE A 239 -17.07 -14.23 10.76
CA PHE A 239 -18.50 -14.11 10.93
C PHE A 239 -19.18 -14.30 9.57
N HIS A 240 -20.30 -15.04 9.55
CA HIS A 240 -21.11 -15.23 8.36
C HIS A 240 -22.40 -14.42 8.53
N LEU A 241 -22.43 -13.24 7.94
CA LEU A 241 -23.56 -12.30 8.07
C LEU A 241 -24.57 -12.54 6.94
N ARG A 242 -25.83 -12.75 7.29
CA ARG A 242 -26.90 -12.75 6.30
C ARG A 242 -27.20 -11.32 5.86
N GLU A 243 -27.44 -11.11 4.59
CA GLU A 243 -27.80 -9.78 4.05
C GLU A 243 -28.99 -9.17 4.80
N ASP A 244 -30.07 -9.95 5.02
CA ASP A 244 -31.27 -9.51 5.74
C ASP A 244 -30.98 -9.00 7.16
N ASP A 245 -30.10 -9.68 7.91
CA ASP A 245 -29.77 -9.31 9.27
C ASP A 245 -28.93 -8.03 9.30
N LEU A 246 -28.00 -7.90 8.35
CA LEU A 246 -27.20 -6.69 8.15
C LEU A 246 -28.10 -5.51 7.74
N TYR A 247 -29.06 -5.74 6.83
CA TYR A 247 -30.03 -4.72 6.41
C TYR A 247 -30.84 -4.20 7.59
N ARG A 248 -31.44 -5.11 8.39
CA ARG A 248 -32.24 -4.74 9.58
C ARG A 248 -31.43 -3.93 10.58
N LEU A 249 -30.16 -4.33 10.83
CA LEU A 249 -29.29 -3.59 11.72
C LEU A 249 -28.99 -2.19 11.15
N THR A 250 -28.67 -2.11 9.86
CA THR A 250 -28.37 -0.84 9.18
C THR A 250 -29.55 0.13 9.28
N GLU A 251 -30.77 -0.34 8.99
CA GLU A 251 -32.00 0.43 9.13
C GLU A 251 -32.26 0.91 10.58
N LYS A 252 -31.98 0.03 11.56
CA LYS A 252 -32.08 0.39 12.98
C LYS A 252 -31.11 1.51 13.32
N LEU A 253 -29.83 1.37 12.92
CA LEU A 253 -28.77 2.35 13.23
C LEU A 253 -28.98 3.68 12.48
N ALA A 254 -29.48 3.64 11.25
CA ALA A 254 -29.76 4.85 10.47
C ALA A 254 -30.85 5.76 11.08
N ARG A 255 -31.72 5.22 11.94
CA ARG A 255 -32.76 5.97 12.66
C ARG A 255 -32.30 6.54 14.00
N MET A 256 -31.07 6.19 14.43
CA MET A 256 -30.49 6.66 15.68
C MET A 256 -29.80 8.01 15.51
N ASN A 257 -29.92 8.87 16.52
CA ASN A 257 -29.07 10.05 16.57
C ASN A 257 -27.62 9.67 16.98
N PRO A 258 -26.63 10.56 16.81
CA PRO A 258 -25.24 10.26 17.11
C PRO A 258 -24.98 9.76 18.54
N ASP A 259 -25.66 10.32 19.54
CA ASP A 259 -25.51 9.90 20.94
C ASP A 259 -26.04 8.48 21.18
N GLN A 260 -27.11 8.11 20.50
CA GLN A 260 -27.67 6.75 20.55
C GLN A 260 -26.73 5.76 19.87
N LEU A 261 -26.14 6.12 18.71
CA LEU A 261 -25.14 5.30 18.01
C LEU A 261 -23.91 5.02 18.88
N VAL A 262 -23.37 6.05 19.53
CA VAL A 262 -22.24 5.94 20.46
C VAL A 262 -22.54 4.93 21.57
N ARG A 263 -23.71 5.01 22.19
CA ARG A 263 -24.13 4.10 23.28
C ARG A 263 -24.40 2.67 22.79
N GLU A 264 -25.07 2.51 21.65
CA GLU A 264 -25.42 1.20 21.10
C GLU A 264 -24.20 0.43 20.58
N MET A 265 -23.27 1.16 19.98
CA MET A 265 -22.10 0.57 19.32
C MET A 265 -20.85 0.60 20.20
N HIS A 266 -20.87 1.31 21.35
CA HIS A 266 -19.71 1.49 22.24
C HIS A 266 -18.49 2.08 21.53
N VAL A 267 -18.70 3.05 20.63
CA VAL A 267 -17.67 3.73 19.86
C VAL A 267 -17.61 5.22 20.24
N HIS A 268 -16.53 5.90 19.88
CA HIS A 268 -16.47 7.35 19.99
C HIS A 268 -17.41 8.04 18.98
N TYR A 269 -17.81 9.27 19.28
CA TYR A 269 -18.71 10.05 18.42
C TYR A 269 -18.21 10.11 16.95
N THR A 270 -16.93 10.41 16.76
CA THR A 270 -16.30 10.49 15.44
C THR A 270 -16.27 9.15 14.70
N GLY A 271 -16.16 8.01 15.43
CA GLY A 271 -16.22 6.66 14.86
C GLY A 271 -17.64 6.23 14.50
N GLY A 272 -18.64 6.63 15.34
CA GLY A 272 -20.06 6.33 15.08
C GLY A 272 -20.59 6.88 13.76
N GLU A 273 -20.07 8.03 13.33
CA GLU A 273 -20.46 8.70 12.09
C GLU A 273 -20.21 7.86 10.82
N GLY A 274 -19.20 7.01 10.82
CA GLY A 274 -18.82 6.16 9.68
C GLY A 274 -19.61 4.87 9.56
N ILE A 275 -20.28 4.40 10.62
CA ILE A 275 -20.89 3.07 10.67
C ILE A 275 -21.99 2.90 9.61
N VAL A 276 -23.00 3.79 9.60
CA VAL A 276 -24.14 3.66 8.69
C VAL A 276 -23.71 3.71 7.22
N PRO A 277 -22.89 4.69 6.76
CA PRO A 277 -22.39 4.70 5.37
C PRO A 277 -21.59 3.44 5.01
N ALA A 278 -20.77 2.90 5.93
CA ALA A 278 -20.02 1.67 5.69
C ALA A 278 -20.94 0.47 5.48
N LEU A 279 -21.96 0.31 6.34
CA LEU A 279 -22.90 -0.80 6.23
C LEU A 279 -23.76 -0.69 4.97
N GLN A 280 -24.21 0.50 4.60
CA GLN A 280 -24.96 0.74 3.36
C GLN A 280 -24.12 0.40 2.12
N THR A 281 -22.84 0.75 2.12
CA THR A 281 -21.92 0.40 1.02
C THR A 281 -21.73 -1.11 0.93
N ASN A 282 -21.49 -1.80 2.07
CA ASN A 282 -21.38 -3.26 2.08
C ASN A 282 -22.65 -3.96 1.60
N LEU A 283 -23.84 -3.47 2.00
CA LEU A 283 -25.12 -3.99 1.52
C LEU A 283 -25.32 -3.78 0.02
N ALA A 284 -24.97 -2.60 -0.49
CA ALA A 284 -25.09 -2.30 -1.92
C ALA A 284 -24.17 -3.21 -2.75
N LEU A 285 -22.96 -3.49 -2.27
CA LEU A 285 -22.02 -4.42 -2.90
C LEU A 285 -22.56 -5.88 -2.85
N ALA A 286 -23.06 -6.34 -1.69
CA ALA A 286 -23.62 -7.68 -1.54
C ALA A 286 -24.79 -7.90 -2.52
N ARG A 287 -25.74 -6.97 -2.58
CA ARG A 287 -26.88 -7.01 -3.53
C ARG A 287 -26.44 -7.00 -4.98
N ARG A 288 -25.38 -6.26 -5.30
CA ARG A 288 -24.91 -6.14 -6.67
C ARG A 288 -24.21 -7.39 -7.17
N PHE A 289 -23.45 -8.07 -6.31
CA PHE A 289 -22.71 -9.28 -6.65
C PHE A 289 -23.45 -10.58 -6.34
N GLY A 290 -24.65 -10.49 -5.76
CA GLY A 290 -25.60 -11.60 -5.66
C GLY A 290 -25.24 -12.67 -4.61
N ASP A 291 -24.61 -12.30 -3.50
CA ASP A 291 -24.35 -13.20 -2.38
C ASP A 291 -25.22 -12.85 -1.17
N ASP A 292 -26.00 -13.82 -0.70
CA ASP A 292 -26.87 -13.68 0.49
C ASP A 292 -26.08 -13.70 1.82
N THR A 293 -24.78 -14.02 1.76
CA THR A 293 -23.92 -14.19 2.94
C THR A 293 -22.59 -13.46 2.78
N LEU A 294 -22.34 -12.50 3.65
CA LEU A 294 -21.05 -11.81 3.75
C LEU A 294 -20.15 -12.54 4.75
N TRP A 295 -18.92 -12.77 4.34
CA TRP A 295 -17.86 -13.25 5.21
C TRP A 295 -17.09 -12.05 5.78
N VAL A 296 -17.08 -11.92 7.10
CA VAL A 296 -16.35 -10.84 7.77
C VAL A 296 -15.26 -11.46 8.63
N PRO A 297 -13.97 -11.18 8.39
CA PRO A 297 -12.89 -11.74 9.21
C PRO A 297 -13.06 -11.40 10.68
N GLU A 298 -12.75 -12.38 11.54
CA GLU A 298 -12.65 -12.16 12.99
C GLU A 298 -11.51 -11.20 13.30
N GLY A 299 -11.70 -10.34 14.29
CA GLY A 299 -10.69 -9.41 14.79
C GLY A 299 -11.10 -7.95 14.63
N ASP A 300 -10.22 -7.08 15.05
CA ASP A 300 -10.34 -5.63 14.94
C ASP A 300 -9.39 -5.13 13.87
N PHE A 301 -9.91 -4.52 12.79
CA PHE A 301 -9.12 -4.01 11.69
C PHE A 301 -8.09 -2.95 12.13
N GLN A 302 -8.48 -2.08 13.07
CA GLN A 302 -7.60 -1.03 13.56
C GLN A 302 -6.45 -1.60 14.37
N LEU A 303 -6.72 -2.60 15.21
CA LEU A 303 -5.68 -3.33 15.93
C LEU A 303 -4.75 -4.08 14.99
N GLU A 304 -5.27 -4.76 13.98
CA GLU A 304 -4.47 -5.43 12.94
C GLU A 304 -3.54 -4.43 12.23
N LEU A 305 -4.03 -3.24 11.90
CA LEU A 305 -3.23 -2.16 11.34
C LEU A 305 -2.11 -1.73 12.29
N MET A 306 -2.44 -1.51 13.57
CA MET A 306 -1.46 -1.08 14.56
C MET A 306 -0.35 -2.13 14.78
N LEU A 307 -0.72 -3.42 14.83
CA LEU A 307 0.24 -4.52 14.95
C LEU A 307 1.12 -4.66 13.69
N ASP A 308 0.56 -4.47 12.51
CA ASP A 308 1.33 -4.43 11.26
C ASP A 308 2.33 -3.27 11.25
N LEU A 309 1.92 -2.10 11.71
CA LEU A 309 2.82 -0.95 11.84
C LEU A 309 3.92 -1.18 12.88
N MET A 310 3.62 -1.87 13.98
CA MET A 310 4.59 -2.20 15.03
C MET A 310 5.68 -3.13 14.48
N THR A 311 5.32 -4.14 13.69
CA THR A 311 6.25 -5.10 13.08
C THR A 311 6.97 -4.59 11.83
N ALA A 312 6.80 -3.31 11.50
CA ALA A 312 7.35 -2.66 10.30
C ALA A 312 6.84 -3.24 8.96
N GLY A 313 5.65 -3.87 8.98
CA GLY A 313 4.96 -4.30 7.79
C GLY A 313 5.77 -5.26 6.92
N SER A 314 6.00 -6.49 7.39
CA SER A 314 6.78 -7.44 6.60
C SER A 314 6.06 -7.73 5.28
N ARG A 315 6.71 -7.44 4.16
CA ARG A 315 6.23 -7.84 2.83
C ARG A 315 6.49 -9.34 2.71
N THR A 316 5.46 -10.14 2.90
CA THR A 316 5.56 -11.60 2.74
C THR A 316 5.98 -11.95 1.30
N GLY A 317 6.70 -13.06 1.11
CA GLY A 317 7.09 -13.52 -0.24
C GLY A 317 5.88 -13.64 -1.16
N VAL A 318 4.76 -14.13 -0.65
CA VAL A 318 3.50 -14.25 -1.41
C VAL A 318 2.98 -12.89 -1.89
N PHE A 319 3.01 -11.86 -1.05
CA PHE A 319 2.60 -10.51 -1.48
C PHE A 319 3.52 -9.97 -2.59
N GLN A 320 4.83 -10.18 -2.47
CA GLN A 320 5.78 -9.77 -3.51
C GLN A 320 5.56 -10.51 -4.83
N GLU A 321 5.20 -11.80 -4.78
CA GLU A 321 4.83 -12.58 -5.96
C GLU A 321 3.58 -12.02 -6.65
N GLU A 322 2.55 -11.63 -5.90
CA GLU A 322 1.34 -11.02 -6.47
C GLU A 322 1.62 -9.64 -7.08
N VAL A 323 2.49 -8.83 -6.47
CA VAL A 323 2.95 -7.56 -7.07
C VAL A 323 3.69 -7.80 -8.38
N MET A 324 4.57 -8.81 -8.44
CA MET A 324 5.29 -9.17 -9.65
C MET A 324 4.36 -9.74 -10.72
N GLN A 325 3.35 -10.52 -10.34
CA GLN A 325 2.33 -11.02 -11.26
C GLN A 325 1.52 -9.85 -11.87
N ALA A 326 1.09 -8.89 -11.07
CA ALA A 326 0.41 -7.69 -11.55
C ALA A 326 1.28 -6.89 -12.55
N ALA A 327 2.58 -6.77 -12.29
CA ALA A 327 3.52 -6.14 -13.22
C ALA A 327 3.64 -6.95 -14.53
N CYS A 328 3.66 -8.28 -14.45
CA CYS A 328 3.67 -9.16 -15.62
C CYS A 328 2.41 -8.96 -16.48
N GLU A 329 1.23 -8.86 -15.87
CA GLU A 329 -0.04 -8.64 -16.57
C GLU A 329 -0.09 -7.28 -17.28
N ILE A 330 0.51 -6.25 -16.69
CA ILE A 330 0.72 -4.97 -17.37
C ILE A 330 1.60 -5.17 -18.60
N GLY A 331 2.71 -5.91 -18.46
CA GLY A 331 3.57 -6.26 -19.58
C GLY A 331 2.81 -6.97 -20.70
N VAL A 332 1.98 -7.95 -20.38
CA VAL A 332 1.11 -8.65 -21.34
C VAL A 332 0.13 -7.69 -22.03
N ARG A 333 -0.53 -6.82 -21.27
CA ARG A 333 -1.47 -5.81 -21.79
C ARG A 333 -0.81 -4.92 -22.83
N TYR A 334 0.42 -4.49 -22.57
CA TYR A 334 1.20 -3.63 -23.47
C TYR A 334 2.16 -4.40 -24.41
N LYS A 335 1.98 -5.73 -24.52
CA LYS A 335 2.71 -6.61 -25.46
C LYS A 335 4.24 -6.50 -25.36
N THR A 336 4.77 -6.39 -24.14
CA THR A 336 6.22 -6.42 -23.92
C THR A 336 6.79 -7.83 -24.11
N ASP A 337 8.10 -7.92 -24.39
CA ASP A 337 8.81 -9.20 -24.39
C ASP A 337 8.94 -9.74 -22.95
N ARG A 338 8.05 -10.65 -22.58
CA ARG A 338 8.01 -11.24 -21.25
C ARG A 338 9.31 -11.92 -20.85
N LYS A 339 9.95 -12.66 -21.78
CA LYS A 339 11.19 -13.39 -21.47
C LYS A 339 12.34 -12.43 -21.15
N HIS A 340 12.45 -11.38 -21.95
CA HIS A 340 13.41 -10.31 -21.69
C HIS A 340 13.13 -9.63 -20.34
N ALA A 341 11.90 -9.21 -20.09
CA ALA A 341 11.51 -8.53 -18.86
C ALA A 341 11.81 -9.38 -17.59
N GLU A 342 11.45 -10.66 -17.60
CA GLU A 342 11.74 -11.60 -16.51
C GLU A 342 13.25 -11.79 -16.31
N HIS A 343 14.00 -11.84 -17.39
CA HIS A 343 15.46 -12.00 -17.35
C HIS A 343 16.15 -10.75 -16.77
N VAL A 344 15.75 -9.58 -17.25
CA VAL A 344 16.23 -8.28 -16.73
C VAL A 344 15.87 -8.14 -15.25
N ALA A 345 14.65 -8.53 -14.84
CA ALA A 345 14.23 -8.49 -13.43
C ALA A 345 15.07 -9.41 -12.55
N SER A 346 15.47 -10.58 -13.04
CA SER A 346 16.37 -11.50 -12.33
C SER A 346 17.76 -10.90 -12.13
N PHE A 347 18.36 -10.33 -13.17
CA PHE A 347 19.65 -9.65 -13.04
C PHE A 347 19.59 -8.40 -12.17
N ALA A 348 18.54 -7.61 -12.29
CA ALA A 348 18.31 -6.44 -11.45
C ALA A 348 18.23 -6.81 -9.96
N GLN A 349 17.56 -7.92 -9.64
CA GLN A 349 17.50 -8.46 -8.29
C GLN A 349 18.88 -8.90 -7.77
N GLN A 350 19.63 -9.65 -8.60
CA GLN A 350 20.96 -10.11 -8.22
C GLN A 350 21.90 -8.92 -7.99
N LEU A 351 21.93 -7.95 -8.91
CA LEU A 351 22.73 -6.73 -8.77
C LEU A 351 22.35 -5.94 -7.52
N PHE A 352 21.05 -5.80 -7.23
CA PHE A 352 20.62 -5.14 -6.01
C PHE A 352 21.16 -5.81 -4.75
N ARG A 353 21.03 -7.14 -4.64
CA ARG A 353 21.47 -7.90 -3.45
C ARG A 353 22.99 -7.90 -3.27
N GLU A 354 23.73 -8.17 -4.34
CA GLU A 354 25.19 -8.26 -4.26
C GLU A 354 25.85 -6.88 -4.04
N LEU A 355 25.25 -5.81 -4.54
CA LEU A 355 25.75 -4.43 -4.41
C LEU A 355 25.10 -3.65 -3.24
N GLN A 356 24.43 -4.34 -2.31
CA GLN A 356 23.78 -3.73 -1.14
C GLN A 356 24.75 -2.82 -0.36
N HIS A 357 26.00 -3.25 -0.20
CA HIS A 357 27.05 -2.51 0.49
C HIS A 357 27.45 -1.20 -0.21
N LEU A 358 27.23 -1.09 -1.54
CA LEU A 358 27.51 0.13 -2.31
C LEU A 358 26.32 1.09 -2.35
N HIS A 359 25.11 0.56 -2.59
CA HIS A 359 23.96 1.46 -2.70
C HIS A 359 23.34 1.82 -1.35
N GLY A 360 23.42 0.97 -0.32
CA GLY A 360 22.89 1.25 1.02
C GLY A 360 21.40 1.56 1.08
N LEU A 361 20.62 1.15 0.05
CA LEU A 361 19.17 1.38 -0.02
C LEU A 361 18.42 0.40 0.88
N ASP A 362 17.24 0.81 1.35
CA ASP A 362 16.33 -0.08 2.08
C ASP A 362 15.96 -1.29 1.20
N PRO A 363 15.91 -2.52 1.75
CA PRO A 363 15.52 -3.74 1.02
C PRO A 363 14.18 -3.65 0.29
N LYS A 364 13.26 -2.79 0.72
CA LYS A 364 11.98 -2.56 0.03
C LYS A 364 12.15 -2.14 -1.44
N PHE A 365 13.25 -1.48 -1.78
CA PHE A 365 13.54 -1.02 -3.14
C PHE A 365 13.93 -2.15 -4.11
N GLU A 366 14.25 -3.35 -3.62
CA GLU A 366 14.45 -4.52 -4.47
C GLU A 366 13.18 -4.81 -5.30
N LEU A 367 12.00 -4.80 -4.64
CA LEU A 367 10.73 -5.03 -5.32
C LEU A 367 10.44 -3.93 -6.37
N ILE A 368 10.71 -2.67 -6.04
CA ILE A 368 10.52 -1.53 -6.95
C ILE A 368 11.39 -1.69 -8.20
N LEU A 369 12.65 -2.06 -8.03
CA LEU A 369 13.58 -2.31 -9.15
C LEU A 369 13.12 -3.49 -10.02
N ARG A 370 12.67 -4.59 -9.42
CA ARG A 370 12.15 -5.76 -10.14
C ARG A 370 10.90 -5.43 -10.95
N VAL A 371 9.95 -4.70 -10.34
CA VAL A 371 8.74 -4.25 -11.04
C VAL A 371 9.11 -3.33 -12.21
N ALA A 372 10.02 -2.37 -11.99
CA ALA A 372 10.49 -1.50 -13.07
C ALA A 372 11.11 -2.32 -14.22
N ALA A 373 11.89 -3.35 -13.91
CA ALA A 373 12.46 -4.25 -14.91
C ALA A 373 11.38 -5.02 -15.69
N MET A 374 10.25 -5.40 -15.05
CA MET A 374 9.14 -6.07 -15.74
C MET A 374 8.40 -5.18 -16.73
N VAL A 375 8.36 -3.87 -16.47
CA VAL A 375 7.49 -2.93 -17.21
C VAL A 375 8.24 -1.82 -17.96
N HIS A 376 9.58 -1.83 -17.98
CA HIS A 376 10.37 -0.71 -18.54
C HIS A 376 10.11 -0.45 -20.02
N GLU A 377 9.70 -1.44 -20.77
CA GLU A 377 9.44 -1.36 -22.21
C GLU A 377 7.95 -1.23 -22.60
N VAL A 378 7.02 -1.06 -21.65
CA VAL A 378 5.57 -0.93 -21.96
C VAL A 378 5.28 0.19 -22.97
N GLY A 379 6.12 1.21 -23.05
CA GLY A 379 6.00 2.31 -24.00
C GLY A 379 6.27 1.91 -25.47
N MET A 380 6.91 0.76 -25.72
CA MET A 380 7.08 0.20 -27.06
C MET A 380 5.72 -0.03 -27.76
N PHE A 381 4.67 -0.27 -26.98
CA PHE A 381 3.30 -0.42 -27.46
C PHE A 381 2.80 0.81 -28.24
N ILE A 382 3.22 2.01 -27.81
CA ILE A 382 2.86 3.27 -28.48
C ILE A 382 3.80 3.51 -29.65
N SER A 383 5.12 3.50 -29.42
CA SER A 383 6.13 3.68 -30.44
C SER A 383 7.52 3.25 -29.94
N PRO A 384 8.34 2.57 -30.78
CA PRO A 384 9.74 2.32 -30.46
C PRO A 384 10.58 3.60 -30.29
N ARG A 385 10.21 4.66 -31.01
CA ARG A 385 10.87 5.95 -30.87
C ARG A 385 10.47 6.59 -29.53
N GLU A 386 11.47 6.92 -28.70
CA GLU A 386 11.27 7.52 -27.39
C GLU A 386 10.37 6.71 -26.43
N HIS A 387 10.31 5.38 -26.61
CA HIS A 387 9.42 4.51 -25.80
C HIS A 387 9.57 4.72 -24.29
N HIS A 388 10.74 5.08 -23.80
CA HIS A 388 10.99 5.40 -22.41
C HIS A 388 10.15 6.59 -21.91
N LYS A 389 9.81 7.57 -22.76
CA LYS A 389 8.86 8.64 -22.44
C LYS A 389 7.42 8.11 -22.39
N HIS A 390 7.08 7.23 -23.30
CA HIS A 390 5.78 6.58 -23.31
C HIS A 390 5.60 5.64 -22.11
N SER A 391 6.66 4.92 -21.71
CA SER A 391 6.65 4.10 -20.50
C SER A 391 6.38 4.96 -19.23
N LEU A 392 7.04 6.11 -19.10
CA LEU A 392 6.77 7.05 -18.00
C LEU A 392 5.28 7.41 -17.95
N TYR A 393 4.72 7.86 -19.08
CA TYR A 393 3.31 8.27 -19.14
C TYR A 393 2.34 7.14 -18.79
N ILE A 394 2.54 5.95 -19.37
CA ILE A 394 1.70 4.79 -19.10
C ILE A 394 1.76 4.43 -17.62
N LEU A 395 2.95 4.32 -17.04
CA LEU A 395 3.15 3.84 -15.68
C LEU A 395 2.69 4.83 -14.61
N LEU A 396 2.78 6.13 -14.85
CA LEU A 396 2.20 7.15 -13.97
C LEU A 396 0.67 7.06 -13.89
N ASN A 397 0.03 6.59 -14.97
CA ASN A 397 -1.43 6.50 -15.09
C ASN A 397 -1.97 5.05 -14.99
N THR A 398 -1.14 4.08 -14.61
CA THR A 398 -1.54 2.68 -14.42
C THR A 398 -1.41 2.31 -12.96
N GLU A 399 -2.48 1.84 -12.35
CA GLU A 399 -2.38 1.26 -11.01
C GLU A 399 -1.66 -0.09 -11.05
N ILE A 400 -0.73 -0.27 -10.13
CA ILE A 400 0.01 -1.53 -9.92
C ILE A 400 -0.34 -2.02 -8.53
N PHE A 401 -0.90 -3.21 -8.42
CA PHE A 401 -1.27 -3.80 -7.14
C PHE A 401 -0.13 -3.69 -6.13
N GLY A 402 -0.43 -3.24 -4.92
CA GLY A 402 0.50 -3.20 -3.80
C GLY A 402 1.57 -2.10 -3.85
N LEU A 403 1.59 -1.26 -4.89
CA LEU A 403 2.47 -0.10 -4.96
C LEU A 403 1.73 1.17 -4.54
N SER A 404 2.41 2.00 -3.76
CA SER A 404 1.97 3.35 -3.46
C SER A 404 2.09 4.27 -4.69
N THR A 405 1.52 5.46 -4.61
CA THR A 405 1.72 6.48 -5.64
C THR A 405 3.21 6.82 -5.81
N GLN A 406 3.96 6.92 -4.70
CA GLN A 406 5.39 7.17 -4.73
C GLN A 406 6.19 6.00 -5.31
N ASP A 407 5.87 4.74 -4.92
CA ASP A 407 6.52 3.55 -5.49
C ASP A 407 6.29 3.47 -7.00
N ARG A 408 5.06 3.75 -7.45
CA ARG A 408 4.70 3.80 -8.87
C ARG A 408 5.45 4.90 -9.62
N GLU A 409 5.64 6.06 -9.01
CA GLU A 409 6.44 7.14 -9.58
C GLU A 409 7.92 6.73 -9.72
N PHE A 410 8.49 6.04 -8.73
CA PHE A 410 9.82 5.45 -8.86
C PHE A 410 9.89 4.46 -10.03
N VAL A 411 8.95 3.51 -10.13
CA VAL A 411 8.88 2.56 -11.25
C VAL A 411 8.82 3.29 -12.60
N ALA A 412 7.98 4.30 -12.73
CA ALA A 412 7.82 5.09 -13.95
C ALA A 412 9.10 5.86 -14.32
N LEU A 413 9.77 6.46 -13.34
CA LEU A 413 11.06 7.15 -13.53
C LEU A 413 12.19 6.16 -13.89
N LEU A 414 12.23 4.99 -13.28
CA LEU A 414 13.19 3.94 -13.65
C LEU A 414 12.98 3.49 -15.10
N ALA A 415 11.73 3.25 -15.51
CA ALA A 415 11.40 2.98 -16.90
C ALA A 415 11.74 4.17 -17.84
N ARG A 416 11.63 5.42 -17.36
CA ARG A 416 12.08 6.59 -18.13
C ARG A 416 13.58 6.61 -18.34
N TYR A 417 14.37 6.19 -17.33
CA TYR A 417 15.82 6.33 -17.31
C TYR A 417 16.60 5.03 -17.54
N HIS A 418 15.93 3.94 -17.98
CA HIS A 418 16.63 2.67 -18.29
C HIS A 418 17.56 2.76 -19.49
N ARG A 419 17.47 3.85 -20.27
CA ARG A 419 18.30 4.11 -21.44
C ARG A 419 19.40 5.13 -21.16
N ARG A 420 19.95 5.70 -22.23
CA ARG A 420 21.14 6.53 -22.30
C ARG A 420 21.03 7.92 -21.63
N TYR A 421 19.82 8.46 -21.47
CA TYR A 421 19.64 9.79 -20.92
C TYR A 421 19.65 9.76 -19.40
N ASN A 422 20.57 10.52 -18.78
CA ASN A 422 20.64 10.64 -17.33
C ASN A 422 19.49 11.49 -16.78
N PRO A 423 19.03 11.22 -15.54
CA PRO A 423 18.14 12.15 -14.84
C PRO A 423 18.77 13.52 -14.70
N GLU A 424 18.06 14.58 -15.11
CA GLU A 424 18.48 15.96 -14.95
C GLU A 424 17.61 16.67 -13.91
N PRO A 425 18.16 17.65 -13.15
CA PRO A 425 17.43 18.33 -12.08
C PRO A 425 16.13 19.03 -12.51
N ASN A 426 16.00 19.37 -13.80
CA ASN A 426 14.83 20.04 -14.39
C ASN A 426 13.84 19.07 -15.06
N HIS A 427 14.10 17.76 -15.04
CA HIS A 427 13.17 16.81 -15.62
C HIS A 427 11.90 16.71 -14.77
N PRO A 428 10.68 16.82 -15.39
CA PRO A 428 9.42 16.65 -14.71
C PRO A 428 9.36 15.33 -13.93
N HIS A 429 8.66 15.32 -12.81
CA HIS A 429 8.56 14.25 -11.83
C HIS A 429 9.89 13.94 -11.08
N PHE A 430 11.03 13.99 -11.73
CA PHE A 430 12.31 13.83 -11.04
C PHE A 430 12.68 15.05 -10.19
N SER A 431 12.40 16.28 -10.69
CA SER A 431 12.57 17.53 -9.94
C SER A 431 11.71 17.59 -8.68
N ASP A 432 10.54 16.98 -8.72
CA ASP A 432 9.54 17.04 -7.66
C ASP A 432 9.88 16.11 -6.47
N LEU A 433 10.80 15.16 -6.69
CA LEU A 433 11.27 14.27 -5.63
C LEU A 433 12.15 14.99 -4.61
N SER A 434 12.11 14.51 -3.36
CA SER A 434 13.10 14.89 -2.34
C SER A 434 14.51 14.50 -2.78
N ARG A 435 15.53 15.05 -2.11
CA ARG A 435 16.93 14.70 -2.39
C ARG A 435 17.16 13.19 -2.25
N GLU A 436 16.60 12.58 -1.21
CA GLU A 436 16.67 11.15 -0.96
C GLU A 436 15.99 10.36 -2.08
N GLY A 437 14.79 10.77 -2.49
CA GLY A 437 14.05 10.16 -3.60
C GLY A 437 14.81 10.21 -4.92
N ARG A 438 15.43 11.36 -5.23
CA ARG A 438 16.31 11.49 -6.41
C ARG A 438 17.49 10.52 -6.36
N MET A 439 18.13 10.38 -5.18
CA MET A 439 19.23 9.42 -5.02
C MET A 439 18.77 7.98 -5.17
N VAL A 440 17.55 7.60 -4.72
CA VAL A 440 16.97 6.29 -4.96
C VAL A 440 16.84 6.04 -6.47
N VAL A 441 16.24 6.97 -7.22
CA VAL A 441 16.07 6.84 -8.68
C VAL A 441 17.43 6.70 -9.39
N LEU A 442 18.41 7.52 -9.06
CA LEU A 442 19.74 7.46 -9.67
C LEU A 442 20.42 6.11 -9.45
N LYS A 443 20.42 5.64 -8.19
CA LYS A 443 21.02 4.36 -7.81
C LYS A 443 20.34 3.17 -8.51
N LEU A 444 19.00 3.13 -8.48
CA LEU A 444 18.25 2.04 -9.10
C LEU A 444 18.29 2.07 -10.63
N ALA A 445 18.25 3.26 -11.26
CA ALA A 445 18.37 3.40 -12.70
C ALA A 445 19.74 2.91 -13.20
N ALA A 446 20.81 3.18 -12.44
CA ALA A 446 22.14 2.66 -12.75
C ALA A 446 22.17 1.11 -12.77
N LEU A 447 21.52 0.46 -11.77
CA LEU A 447 21.41 -1.00 -11.73
C LEU A 447 20.55 -1.55 -12.87
N LEU A 448 19.39 -0.92 -13.15
CA LEU A 448 18.49 -1.35 -14.21
C LEU A 448 19.15 -1.29 -15.58
N ARG A 449 19.94 -0.25 -15.87
CA ARG A 449 20.67 -0.11 -17.14
C ARG A 449 21.65 -1.24 -17.39
N ILE A 450 22.34 -1.69 -16.36
CA ILE A 450 23.26 -2.82 -16.46
C ILE A 450 22.49 -4.11 -16.65
N ALA A 451 21.42 -4.33 -15.88
CA ALA A 451 20.56 -5.50 -16.03
C ALA A 451 19.97 -5.63 -17.44
N ASP A 452 19.46 -4.52 -18.00
CA ASP A 452 18.95 -4.46 -19.37
C ASP A 452 20.06 -4.68 -20.44
N ALA A 453 21.26 -4.13 -20.20
CA ALA A 453 22.38 -4.32 -21.12
C ALA A 453 22.85 -5.78 -21.18
N LEU A 454 22.71 -6.55 -20.09
CA LEU A 454 23.08 -7.98 -20.03
C LEU A 454 22.18 -8.89 -20.89
N ASP A 455 20.99 -8.44 -21.29
CA ASP A 455 20.13 -9.16 -22.24
C ASP A 455 19.80 -8.30 -23.47
N ARG A 456 20.78 -7.54 -23.96
CA ARG A 456 20.61 -6.61 -25.08
C ARG A 456 20.03 -7.26 -26.33
N SER A 457 20.36 -8.52 -26.56
CA SER A 457 19.91 -9.30 -27.72
C SER A 457 18.49 -9.86 -27.59
N HIS A 458 17.85 -9.73 -26.40
CA HIS A 458 16.58 -10.37 -26.02
C HIS A 458 16.57 -11.90 -26.21
N ALA A 459 17.75 -12.52 -26.19
CA ALA A 459 17.90 -13.93 -26.42
C ALA A 459 18.23 -14.77 -25.17
N GLN A 460 18.29 -14.13 -23.99
CA GLN A 460 18.58 -14.72 -22.68
C GLN A 460 19.84 -15.64 -22.73
N ARG A 461 20.89 -15.14 -23.42
CA ARG A 461 22.14 -15.89 -23.65
C ARG A 461 22.94 -16.08 -22.37
N ILE A 462 23.10 -15.02 -21.58
CA ILE A 462 23.76 -15.06 -20.28
C ILE A 462 22.83 -15.75 -19.27
N LYS A 463 23.27 -16.89 -18.71
CA LYS A 463 22.42 -17.66 -17.77
C LYS A 463 22.57 -17.23 -16.32
N SER A 464 23.76 -16.82 -15.94
CA SER A 464 24.05 -16.31 -14.60
C SER A 464 25.25 -15.38 -14.64
N ILE A 465 25.37 -14.54 -13.61
CA ILE A 465 26.47 -13.59 -13.44
C ILE A 465 27.11 -13.77 -12.07
N GLN A 466 28.37 -13.38 -11.93
CA GLN A 466 29.07 -13.24 -10.67
C GLN A 466 29.80 -11.90 -10.66
N LEU A 467 29.65 -11.13 -9.60
CA LEU A 467 30.31 -9.84 -9.46
C LEU A 467 31.67 -10.02 -8.76
N LYS A 468 32.73 -9.50 -9.36
CA LYS A 468 34.10 -9.54 -8.79
C LYS A 468 34.69 -8.14 -8.83
N PRO A 469 34.88 -7.48 -7.66
CA PRO A 469 35.63 -6.23 -7.59
C PRO A 469 37.07 -6.43 -8.06
N ASP A 470 37.56 -5.48 -8.89
CA ASP A 470 38.92 -5.49 -9.44
C ASP A 470 39.44 -4.03 -9.48
N GLY A 471 39.90 -3.55 -8.35
CA GLY A 471 40.33 -2.15 -8.18
C GLY A 471 39.19 -1.16 -8.45
N ALA A 472 39.35 -0.29 -9.45
CA ALA A 472 38.33 0.65 -9.88
C ALA A 472 37.31 0.03 -10.85
N ARG A 473 37.35 -1.28 -11.10
CA ARG A 473 36.44 -1.99 -11.99
C ARG A 473 35.59 -2.98 -11.22
N LEU A 474 34.37 -3.16 -11.70
CA LEU A 474 33.48 -4.26 -11.31
C LEU A 474 33.41 -5.22 -12.47
N ARG A 475 34.03 -6.38 -12.33
CA ARG A 475 34.02 -7.44 -13.34
C ARG A 475 32.79 -8.29 -13.16
N ILE A 476 31.94 -8.37 -14.21
CA ILE A 476 30.79 -9.27 -14.27
C ILE A 476 31.24 -10.53 -15.03
N VAL A 477 31.41 -11.63 -14.32
CA VAL A 477 31.74 -12.94 -14.90
C VAL A 477 30.44 -13.59 -15.35
N THR A 478 30.33 -13.86 -16.67
CA THR A 478 29.12 -14.41 -17.29
C THR A 478 29.24 -15.90 -17.54
N GLN A 479 28.13 -16.63 -17.42
CA GLN A 479 28.04 -18.05 -17.74
C GLN A 479 26.98 -18.32 -18.81
N GLY A 480 27.19 -19.38 -19.60
CA GLY A 480 26.25 -19.83 -20.61
C GLY A 480 26.40 -19.13 -21.99
N VAL A 481 27.44 -18.31 -22.17
CA VAL A 481 27.69 -17.57 -23.38
C VAL A 481 29.19 -17.49 -23.70
N ASP A 482 29.57 -17.76 -24.96
CA ASP A 482 30.96 -17.71 -25.40
C ASP A 482 31.38 -16.33 -25.90
N ASP A 483 30.44 -15.54 -26.41
CA ASP A 483 30.67 -14.20 -26.95
C ASP A 483 29.69 -13.18 -26.30
N THR A 484 30.24 -12.21 -25.60
CA THR A 484 29.51 -11.13 -24.91
C THR A 484 29.73 -9.77 -25.56
N THR A 485 30.20 -9.75 -26.82
CA THR A 485 30.54 -8.48 -27.51
C THR A 485 29.35 -7.52 -27.58
N VAL A 486 28.15 -8.02 -27.87
CA VAL A 486 26.94 -7.22 -27.98
C VAL A 486 26.56 -6.62 -26.63
N GLU A 487 26.62 -7.42 -25.59
CA GLU A 487 26.31 -7.02 -24.22
C GLU A 487 27.37 -6.05 -23.67
N GLN A 488 28.69 -6.25 -24.00
CA GLN A 488 29.74 -5.31 -23.61
C GLN A 488 29.55 -3.94 -24.28
N ILE A 489 29.26 -3.90 -25.59
CA ILE A 489 28.95 -2.63 -26.29
C ILE A 489 27.74 -1.94 -25.65
N ALA A 490 26.72 -2.70 -25.26
CA ALA A 490 25.54 -2.16 -24.59
C ALA A 490 25.90 -1.58 -23.20
N ILE A 491 26.72 -2.29 -22.42
CA ILE A 491 27.22 -1.81 -21.13
C ILE A 491 28.02 -0.52 -21.31
N ASP A 492 28.98 -0.51 -22.22
CA ASP A 492 29.84 0.69 -22.47
C ASP A 492 29.02 1.93 -22.84
N SER A 493 27.87 1.72 -23.50
CA SER A 493 26.94 2.80 -23.87
C SER A 493 26.00 3.26 -22.75
N LYS A 494 25.86 2.48 -21.66
CA LYS A 494 24.87 2.71 -20.58
C LYS A 494 25.49 2.83 -19.19
N CYS A 495 26.78 2.50 -19.00
CA CYS A 495 27.43 2.46 -17.69
C CYS A 495 27.86 3.82 -17.16
N ASP A 496 27.67 4.92 -17.91
CA ASP A 496 28.00 6.28 -17.50
C ASP A 496 27.39 6.64 -16.13
N LEU A 497 26.10 6.39 -15.95
CA LEU A 497 25.42 6.63 -14.68
C LEU A 497 25.94 5.72 -13.56
N PHE A 498 26.24 4.45 -13.86
CA PHE A 498 26.79 3.53 -12.87
C PHE A 498 28.15 4.01 -12.35
N ARG A 499 29.02 4.44 -13.26
CA ARG A 499 30.33 5.00 -12.92
C ARG A 499 30.20 6.28 -12.09
N GLU A 500 29.28 7.16 -12.47
CA GLU A 500 29.03 8.41 -11.74
C GLU A 500 28.56 8.16 -10.30
N ILE A 501 27.65 7.22 -10.11
CA ILE A 501 27.01 6.95 -8.81
C ILE A 501 27.86 6.06 -7.92
N TYR A 502 28.53 5.06 -8.49
CA TYR A 502 29.24 4.01 -7.71
C TYR A 502 30.77 4.06 -7.82
N GLY A 503 31.31 4.85 -8.76
CA GLY A 503 32.75 4.99 -8.95
C GLY A 503 33.43 3.80 -9.65
N TYR A 504 32.68 2.83 -10.18
CA TYR A 504 33.20 1.65 -10.84
C TYR A 504 32.94 1.65 -12.34
N GLU A 505 33.93 1.20 -13.13
CA GLU A 505 33.74 0.80 -14.51
C GLU A 505 33.29 -0.67 -14.56
N ILE A 506 32.38 -1.00 -15.49
CA ILE A 506 31.89 -2.37 -15.65
C ILE A 506 32.57 -3.05 -16.84
N THR A 507 33.07 -4.26 -16.62
CA THR A 507 33.63 -5.10 -17.68
C THR A 507 33.04 -6.51 -17.60
N LEU A 508 32.71 -7.08 -18.76
CA LEU A 508 32.32 -8.48 -18.85
C LEU A 508 33.55 -9.39 -18.96
N ALA A 509 33.48 -10.53 -18.30
CA ALA A 509 34.48 -11.57 -18.41
C ALA A 509 33.80 -12.94 -18.54
N LYS A 510 34.45 -13.87 -19.23
CA LYS A 510 34.00 -15.26 -19.28
C LYS A 510 34.35 -15.98 -17.97
N SER A 511 33.52 -16.96 -17.59
CA SER A 511 33.79 -17.83 -16.44
C SER A 511 34.95 -18.78 -16.76
#